data_257896491e5c93940b4ce744c8676adb
#
_entry.id   257896491e5c93940b4ce744c8676adb
#
_cell.length_a   1.000
_cell.length_b   1.000
_cell.length_c   1.000
_cell.angle_alpha   90.00
_cell.angle_beta   90.00
_cell.angle_gamma   90.00
#
_symmetry.space_group_name_H-M   'P 1'
#
loop_
_entity.id
_entity.type
_entity.pdbx_description
1 polymer ?
#
loop_
_entity_poly.entity_id
_entity_poly.type
_entity_poly.pdbx_seq_one_letter_code
_entity_poly.pdbx_strand_id
1 'polypeptide(L)'
;MDYLMQCHNIDIQWGNHDVVWMGAATGNWPCISNVLRMNISYNNFDMLEVGYGINLRPLASFANEVYKDDPCEYFMPHLINENKYDPVDPMLAAKMHKAIAICQFKIEGQRIKLHPEYDLKNRMLLDKIDYEKGEIEIRGKRYTLRDRNFPTIDPENPYELTSAEERLMNILEASFVNNEKLHTHIKFLYSNGGIYKKVNGNLLYHGCIPLTDEGKLKMCKLGDFVGKGKEYMDYLDKMVRKAYFNPVDKNGRDADIMWYLWLGKQSPLFGKDQMTTFERYFIEDKKTHKEHTLAYYKKIDNKEVCESILKNFGLTSEHSKILSGHVPVKIKDGESPARGEGRLYIIDGGISKAYQKQTGIAGYTFIFNSRIMALAEHKPYSQLQKDGTQKFSSPKVMIVDEMKRRLTIEDTDIGKQLRSKLENLKRLLKAYRRGYFKESNEKIRLS
;
A
#
# COMPACT_ATOMS: atom_id res chain seq x y z
N MET A 1 -8.94 11.04 -4.31
CA MET A 1 -9.51 11.10 -2.95
C MET A 1 -10.75 11.99 -2.91
N ASP A 2 -10.71 13.23 -3.43
CA ASP A 2 -11.82 14.19 -3.36
C ASP A 2 -13.17 13.63 -3.84
N TYR A 3 -13.20 12.87 -4.95
CA TYR A 3 -14.41 12.19 -5.42
C TYR A 3 -14.88 11.07 -4.50
N LEU A 4 -13.97 10.30 -3.94
CA LEU A 4 -14.31 9.21 -3.01
C LEU A 4 -14.93 9.75 -1.72
N MET A 5 -14.48 10.91 -1.25
CA MET A 5 -15.02 11.58 -0.07
C MET A 5 -16.47 12.06 -0.24
N GLN A 6 -16.97 12.15 -1.47
CA GLN A 6 -18.36 12.47 -1.78
C GLN A 6 -19.27 11.22 -1.78
N CYS A 7 -18.70 10.01 -1.68
CA CYS A 7 -19.46 8.77 -1.66
C CYS A 7 -19.94 8.47 -0.23
N HIS A 8 -21.24 8.13 -0.08
CA HIS A 8 -21.86 7.87 1.22
C HIS A 8 -21.47 6.52 1.82
N ASN A 9 -21.24 5.51 1.00
CA ASN A 9 -20.91 4.14 1.45
C ASN A 9 -19.66 3.66 0.73
N ILE A 10 -18.51 3.84 1.35
CA ILE A 10 -17.23 3.40 0.84
C ILE A 10 -16.41 2.73 1.91
N ASP A 11 -15.77 1.63 1.55
CA ASP A 11 -14.76 0.94 2.34
C ASP A 11 -13.49 0.81 1.53
N ILE A 12 -12.34 1.08 2.14
CA ILE A 12 -11.03 1.06 1.48
C ILE A 12 -10.14 0.03 2.17
N GLN A 13 -9.64 -0.96 1.45
CA GLN A 13 -8.58 -1.82 1.94
C GLN A 13 -7.25 -1.16 1.64
N TRP A 14 -6.52 -0.79 2.70
CA TRP A 14 -5.24 -0.09 2.55
C TRP A 14 -4.24 -0.94 1.77
N GLY A 15 -3.67 -0.34 0.74
CA GLY A 15 -2.55 -0.89 0.01
C GLY A 15 -1.21 -0.42 0.58
N ASN A 16 -0.12 -1.01 0.08
CA ASN A 16 1.22 -0.61 0.46
C ASN A 16 1.52 0.86 0.08
N HIS A 17 0.97 1.36 -1.03
CA HIS A 17 1.07 2.78 -1.40
C HIS A 17 0.30 3.68 -0.43
N ASP A 18 -0.87 3.26 0.06
CA ASP A 18 -1.63 4.06 1.02
C ASP A 18 -0.87 4.22 2.33
N VAL A 19 -0.35 3.11 2.88
CA VAL A 19 0.35 3.16 4.17
C VAL A 19 1.66 3.97 4.12
N VAL A 20 2.36 4.01 2.99
CA VAL A 20 3.56 4.86 2.87
C VAL A 20 3.20 6.35 2.85
N TRP A 21 2.08 6.74 2.24
CA TRP A 21 1.56 8.10 2.33
C TRP A 21 1.05 8.44 3.74
N MET A 22 0.37 7.48 4.40
CA MET A 22 -0.07 7.63 5.81
C MET A 22 1.15 7.87 6.73
N GLY A 23 2.23 7.10 6.53
CA GLY A 23 3.49 7.29 7.26
C GLY A 23 4.17 8.63 6.95
N ALA A 24 4.17 9.06 5.70
CA ALA A 24 4.72 10.37 5.33
C ALA A 24 3.97 11.51 6.00
N ALA A 25 2.65 11.44 6.10
CA ALA A 25 1.83 12.44 6.79
C ALA A 25 2.13 12.52 8.30
N THR A 26 2.68 11.47 8.93
CA THR A 26 3.10 11.50 10.34
C THR A 26 4.52 12.05 10.54
N GLY A 27 5.21 12.41 9.47
CA GLY A 27 6.61 12.86 9.54
C GLY A 27 7.63 11.72 9.48
N ASN A 28 7.24 10.50 9.16
CA ASN A 28 8.16 9.37 9.04
C ASN A 28 9.10 9.53 7.84
N TRP A 29 10.37 9.78 8.08
CA TRP A 29 11.37 10.06 7.04
C TRP A 29 11.54 8.93 6.01
N PRO A 30 11.59 7.64 6.40
CA PRO A 30 11.56 6.55 5.41
C PRO A 30 10.36 6.64 4.46
N CYS A 31 9.16 6.91 4.97
CA CYS A 31 7.95 7.05 4.17
C CYS A 31 8.02 8.29 3.27
N ILE A 32 8.43 9.45 3.80
CA ILE A 32 8.59 10.71 3.04
C ILE A 32 9.55 10.50 1.86
N SER A 33 10.74 9.94 2.13
CA SER A 33 11.73 9.71 1.09
C SER A 33 11.24 8.73 0.01
N ASN A 34 10.52 7.67 0.40
CA ASN A 34 9.90 6.73 -0.54
C ASN A 34 8.81 7.41 -1.41
N VAL A 35 7.92 8.21 -0.79
CA VAL A 35 6.88 8.96 -1.51
C VAL A 35 7.51 9.90 -2.54
N LEU A 36 8.49 10.69 -2.13
CA LEU A 36 9.17 11.65 -3.02
C LEU A 36 9.91 10.93 -4.14
N ARG A 37 10.74 9.93 -3.82
CA ARG A 37 11.49 9.17 -4.82
C ARG A 37 10.58 8.55 -5.87
N MET A 38 9.47 7.90 -5.46
CA MET A 38 8.54 7.29 -6.40
C MET A 38 7.89 8.34 -7.31
N ASN A 39 7.38 9.42 -6.74
CA ASN A 39 6.69 10.44 -7.54
C ASN A 39 7.63 11.14 -8.50
N ILE A 40 8.84 11.46 -8.09
CA ILE A 40 9.87 12.05 -8.98
C ILE A 40 10.23 11.06 -10.08
N SER A 41 10.42 9.77 -9.77
CA SER A 41 10.76 8.75 -10.76
C SER A 41 9.71 8.58 -11.87
N TYR A 42 8.44 8.89 -11.60
CA TYR A 42 7.33 8.85 -12.57
C TYR A 42 6.89 10.22 -13.06
N ASN A 43 7.66 11.27 -12.81
CA ASN A 43 7.36 12.66 -13.21
C ASN A 43 6.00 13.18 -12.68
N ASN A 44 5.63 12.77 -11.45
CA ASN A 44 4.38 13.18 -10.80
C ASN A 44 4.55 14.44 -9.94
N PHE A 45 5.27 15.44 -10.42
CA PHE A 45 5.51 16.70 -9.70
C PHE A 45 4.21 17.44 -9.42
N ASP A 46 3.27 17.48 -10.40
CA ASP A 46 1.97 18.13 -10.25
C ASP A 46 1.18 17.58 -9.05
N MET A 47 1.27 16.27 -8.80
CA MET A 47 0.59 15.68 -7.65
C MET A 47 1.20 16.17 -6.33
N LEU A 48 2.53 16.29 -6.26
CA LEU A 48 3.23 16.76 -5.07
C LEU A 48 2.99 18.27 -4.84
N GLU A 49 3.24 19.10 -5.85
CA GLU A 49 3.25 20.56 -5.73
C GLU A 49 1.85 21.16 -5.89
N VAL A 50 1.13 20.85 -6.97
CA VAL A 50 -0.23 21.38 -7.20
C VAL A 50 -1.26 20.61 -6.40
N GLY A 51 -1.14 19.28 -6.34
CA GLY A 51 -2.08 18.41 -5.63
C GLY A 51 -2.08 18.63 -4.13
N TYR A 52 -0.89 18.65 -3.51
CA TYR A 52 -0.72 18.75 -2.06
C TYR A 52 0.06 19.98 -1.59
N GLY A 53 0.63 20.80 -2.47
CA GLY A 53 1.41 21.97 -2.07
C GLY A 53 2.74 21.62 -1.37
N ILE A 54 3.29 20.43 -1.65
CA ILE A 54 4.59 20.00 -1.09
C ILE A 54 5.69 20.79 -1.78
N ASN A 55 6.47 21.55 -0.99
CA ASN A 55 7.52 22.39 -1.54
C ASN A 55 8.79 21.59 -1.90
N LEU A 56 9.03 21.40 -3.18
CA LEU A 56 10.20 20.67 -3.70
C LEU A 56 11.42 21.55 -3.98
N ARG A 57 11.33 22.89 -3.86
CA ARG A 57 12.46 23.80 -4.11
C ARG A 57 13.70 23.49 -3.26
N PRO A 58 13.59 23.17 -1.94
CA PRO A 58 14.75 22.79 -1.14
C PRO A 58 15.47 21.57 -1.68
N LEU A 59 14.73 20.55 -2.14
CA LEU A 59 15.30 19.36 -2.77
C LEU A 59 15.95 19.71 -4.10
N ALA A 60 15.32 20.54 -4.94
CA ALA A 60 15.88 20.99 -6.22
C ALA A 60 17.18 21.76 -6.02
N SER A 61 17.24 22.70 -5.06
CA SER A 61 18.45 23.46 -4.75
C SER A 61 19.57 22.56 -4.24
N PHE A 62 19.29 21.69 -3.26
CA PHE A 62 20.25 20.73 -2.72
C PHE A 62 20.79 19.80 -3.82
N ALA A 63 19.92 19.24 -4.65
CA ALA A 63 20.30 18.32 -5.72
C ALA A 63 21.18 19.00 -6.78
N ASN A 64 20.85 20.24 -7.14
CA ASN A 64 21.63 20.99 -8.13
C ASN A 64 23.00 21.43 -7.59
N GLU A 65 23.12 21.66 -6.30
CA GLU A 65 24.41 21.97 -5.64
C GLU A 65 25.27 20.71 -5.53
N VAL A 66 24.75 19.62 -4.98
CA VAL A 66 25.50 18.40 -4.67
C VAL A 66 25.86 17.60 -5.91
N TYR A 67 24.93 17.53 -6.89
CA TYR A 67 25.09 16.74 -8.12
C TYR A 67 25.28 17.64 -9.36
N LYS A 68 25.93 18.81 -9.18
CA LYS A 68 26.09 19.82 -10.25
C LYS A 68 26.62 19.23 -11.55
N ASP A 69 27.71 18.46 -11.46
CA ASP A 69 28.43 17.90 -12.60
C ASP A 69 28.12 16.40 -12.84
N ASP A 70 27.12 15.86 -12.13
CA ASP A 70 26.70 14.47 -12.26
C ASP A 70 25.60 14.34 -13.32
N PRO A 71 25.75 13.49 -14.34
CA PRO A 71 24.72 13.25 -15.34
C PRO A 71 23.48 12.54 -14.78
N CYS A 72 23.57 11.87 -13.64
CA CYS A 72 22.48 11.13 -13.00
C CYS A 72 21.67 10.23 -13.95
N GLU A 73 22.31 9.66 -14.98
CA GLU A 73 21.62 8.99 -16.11
C GLU A 73 20.72 7.83 -15.69
N TYR A 74 21.08 7.12 -14.60
CA TYR A 74 20.30 5.98 -14.08
C TYR A 74 19.11 6.40 -13.20
N PHE A 75 18.94 7.69 -13.01
CA PHE A 75 17.87 8.31 -12.23
C PHE A 75 16.90 9.12 -13.07
N MET A 76 17.03 9.05 -14.39
CA MET A 76 16.12 9.77 -15.30
C MET A 76 14.68 9.37 -15.07
N PRO A 77 13.74 10.33 -15.02
CA PRO A 77 12.34 10.04 -14.79
C PRO A 77 11.70 9.30 -15.96
N HIS A 78 10.72 8.43 -15.64
CA HIS A 78 9.91 7.74 -16.64
C HIS A 78 8.78 8.67 -17.11
N LEU A 79 8.91 9.18 -18.33
CA LEU A 79 7.88 10.03 -18.95
C LEU A 79 6.73 9.16 -19.49
N ILE A 80 5.58 9.15 -18.80
CA ILE A 80 4.42 8.32 -19.20
C ILE A 80 3.50 9.08 -20.17
N ASN A 81 3.43 10.42 -20.09
CA ASN A 81 2.61 11.28 -20.96
C ASN A 81 3.26 12.67 -21.11
N GLU A 82 4.06 12.86 -22.13
CA GLU A 82 4.77 14.12 -22.39
C GLU A 82 3.86 15.35 -22.61
N ASN A 83 2.59 15.15 -23.01
CA ASN A 83 1.67 16.21 -23.37
C ASN A 83 0.69 16.64 -22.25
N LYS A 84 0.81 16.10 -21.03
CA LYS A 84 -0.18 16.33 -19.97
C LYS A 84 0.35 17.03 -18.72
N TYR A 85 1.65 17.14 -18.56
CA TYR A 85 2.29 17.68 -17.38
C TYR A 85 3.17 18.86 -17.74
N ASP A 86 3.30 19.79 -16.81
CA ASP A 86 4.24 20.89 -16.96
C ASP A 86 5.65 20.35 -17.19
N PRO A 87 6.41 20.94 -18.14
CA PRO A 87 7.73 20.47 -18.46
C PRO A 87 8.68 20.74 -17.28
N VAL A 88 9.09 19.66 -16.60
CA VAL A 88 10.18 19.69 -15.64
C VAL A 88 11.47 19.36 -16.39
N ASP A 89 12.54 20.09 -16.11
CA ASP A 89 13.87 19.76 -16.64
C ASP A 89 14.25 18.32 -16.24
N PRO A 90 14.38 17.38 -17.20
CA PRO A 90 14.68 15.98 -16.87
C PRO A 90 16.00 15.80 -16.11
N MET A 91 17.00 16.67 -16.37
CA MET A 91 18.28 16.61 -15.66
C MET A 91 18.13 17.04 -14.20
N LEU A 92 17.36 18.09 -13.93
CA LEU A 92 17.04 18.49 -12.55
C LEU A 92 16.24 17.40 -11.84
N ALA A 93 15.25 16.82 -12.51
CA ALA A 93 14.47 15.72 -11.96
C ALA A 93 15.35 14.49 -11.63
N ALA A 94 16.32 14.14 -12.51
CA ALA A 94 17.27 13.06 -12.27
C ALA A 94 18.17 13.34 -11.04
N LYS A 95 18.67 14.57 -10.91
CA LYS A 95 19.47 14.99 -9.75
C LYS A 95 18.64 14.92 -8.45
N MET A 96 17.41 15.42 -8.47
CA MET A 96 16.48 15.35 -7.33
C MET A 96 16.17 13.90 -6.96
N HIS A 97 15.96 13.04 -7.96
CA HIS A 97 15.71 11.62 -7.77
C HIS A 97 16.90 10.92 -7.09
N LYS A 98 18.13 11.16 -7.58
CA LYS A 98 19.35 10.63 -6.97
C LYS A 98 19.54 11.14 -5.54
N ALA A 99 19.36 12.42 -5.31
CA ALA A 99 19.49 13.05 -4.00
C ALA A 99 18.58 12.42 -2.97
N ILE A 100 17.27 12.32 -3.26
CA ILE A 100 16.32 11.72 -2.33
C ILE A 100 16.50 10.20 -2.19
N ALA A 101 16.98 9.49 -3.22
CA ALA A 101 17.30 8.07 -3.13
C ALA A 101 18.48 7.81 -2.19
N ILE A 102 19.53 8.63 -2.22
CA ILE A 102 20.68 8.51 -1.30
C ILE A 102 20.23 8.81 0.14
N CYS A 103 19.46 9.88 0.37
CA CYS A 103 18.88 10.15 1.68
C CYS A 103 18.04 8.96 2.17
N GLN A 104 17.20 8.37 1.30
CA GLN A 104 16.38 7.20 1.63
C GLN A 104 17.24 6.02 2.10
N PHE A 105 18.31 5.67 1.38
CA PHE A 105 19.16 4.53 1.73
C PHE A 105 19.86 4.73 3.08
N LYS A 106 20.31 5.95 3.36
CA LYS A 106 20.90 6.30 4.66
C LYS A 106 19.87 6.17 5.81
N ILE A 107 18.70 6.78 5.64
CA ILE A 107 17.62 6.77 6.62
C ILE A 107 17.11 5.35 6.86
N GLU A 108 16.85 4.58 5.81
CA GLU A 108 16.45 3.18 5.92
C GLU A 108 17.48 2.35 6.68
N GLY A 109 18.78 2.53 6.41
CA GLY A 109 19.84 1.84 7.14
C GLY A 109 19.85 2.16 8.64
N GLN A 110 19.62 3.43 9.01
CA GLN A 110 19.47 3.84 10.41
C GLN A 110 18.25 3.14 11.07
N ARG A 111 17.10 3.09 10.37
CA ARG A 111 15.88 2.44 10.90
C ARG A 111 16.04 0.92 11.01
N ILE A 112 16.72 0.27 10.07
CA ILE A 112 17.00 -1.17 10.13
C ILE A 112 17.86 -1.52 11.36
N LYS A 113 18.81 -0.66 11.73
CA LYS A 113 19.62 -0.85 12.96
C LYS A 113 18.75 -0.74 14.22
N LEU A 114 17.71 0.09 14.22
CA LEU A 114 16.79 0.26 15.35
C LEU A 114 15.73 -0.85 15.43
N HIS A 115 15.40 -1.50 14.30
CA HIS A 115 14.35 -2.50 14.17
C HIS A 115 14.90 -3.83 13.62
N PRO A 116 15.77 -4.54 14.35
CA PRO A 116 16.30 -5.84 13.90
C PRO A 116 15.19 -6.88 13.70
N GLU A 117 14.04 -6.72 14.38
CA GLU A 117 12.84 -7.57 14.25
C GLU A 117 12.16 -7.47 12.88
N TYR A 118 12.44 -6.43 12.11
CA TYR A 118 11.88 -6.27 10.74
C TYR A 118 12.58 -7.18 9.71
N ASP A 119 13.73 -7.76 10.06
CA ASP A 119 14.52 -8.65 9.19
C ASP A 119 14.81 -8.05 7.80
N LEU A 120 15.28 -6.80 7.77
CA LEU A 120 15.56 -6.02 6.56
C LEU A 120 17.05 -5.80 6.29
N LYS A 121 17.95 -6.55 6.95
CA LYS A 121 19.42 -6.41 6.79
C LYS A 121 19.90 -6.54 5.35
N ASN A 122 19.19 -7.26 4.51
CA ASN A 122 19.49 -7.38 3.08
C ASN A 122 19.42 -6.05 2.31
N ARG A 123 18.75 -5.03 2.86
CA ARG A 123 18.67 -3.67 2.29
C ARG A 123 19.83 -2.77 2.72
N MET A 124 20.61 -3.17 3.70
CA MET A 124 21.82 -2.46 4.11
C MET A 124 22.93 -2.77 3.11
N LEU A 125 23.12 -1.89 2.14
CA LEU A 125 24.04 -2.06 1.02
C LEU A 125 25.15 -1.03 0.99
N LEU A 126 24.97 0.15 1.62
CA LEU A 126 25.96 1.23 1.58
C LEU A 126 27.26 0.83 2.31
N ASP A 127 27.19 0.05 3.38
CA ASP A 127 28.33 -0.49 4.12
C ASP A 127 29.03 -1.68 3.45
N LYS A 128 28.53 -2.14 2.30
CA LYS A 128 29.09 -3.24 1.50
C LYS A 128 29.81 -2.74 0.23
N ILE A 129 29.83 -1.42 0.03
CA ILE A 129 30.48 -0.82 -1.13
C ILE A 129 31.99 -0.65 -0.84
N ASP A 130 32.80 -1.14 -1.76
CA ASP A 130 34.22 -0.75 -1.88
C ASP A 130 34.22 0.54 -2.71
N TYR A 131 34.24 1.69 -2.04
CA TYR A 131 34.14 3.01 -2.69
C TYR A 131 35.36 3.35 -3.55
N GLU A 132 36.53 2.78 -3.25
CA GLU A 132 37.76 2.98 -4.04
C GLU A 132 37.67 2.23 -5.36
N LYS A 133 37.25 0.96 -5.33
CA LYS A 133 37.10 0.13 -6.53
C LYS A 133 35.79 0.38 -7.28
N GLY A 134 34.81 0.95 -6.63
CA GLY A 134 33.44 1.09 -7.18
C GLY A 134 32.76 -0.27 -7.35
N GLU A 135 32.91 -1.16 -6.37
CA GLU A 135 32.34 -2.49 -6.37
C GLU A 135 31.49 -2.73 -5.12
N ILE A 136 30.55 -3.64 -5.22
CA ILE A 136 29.70 -4.04 -4.09
C ILE A 136 29.60 -5.57 -4.03
N GLU A 137 29.57 -6.13 -2.81
CA GLU A 137 29.30 -7.55 -2.60
C GLU A 137 27.81 -7.77 -2.22
N ILE A 138 27.11 -8.56 -3.05
CA ILE A 138 25.73 -8.97 -2.78
C ILE A 138 25.64 -10.49 -2.88
N ARG A 139 25.21 -11.14 -1.79
CA ARG A 139 25.04 -12.60 -1.70
C ARG A 139 26.31 -13.37 -2.12
N GLY A 140 27.48 -12.90 -1.68
CA GLY A 140 28.78 -13.52 -1.93
C GLY A 140 29.31 -13.34 -3.35
N LYS A 141 28.67 -12.50 -4.17
CA LYS A 141 29.13 -12.14 -5.51
C LYS A 141 29.43 -10.66 -5.59
N ARG A 142 30.53 -10.29 -6.22
CA ARG A 142 30.92 -8.91 -6.48
C ARG A 142 30.34 -8.40 -7.78
N TYR A 143 29.90 -7.15 -7.76
CA TYR A 143 29.33 -6.42 -8.89
C TYR A 143 29.97 -5.05 -8.98
N THR A 144 30.30 -4.62 -10.17
CA THR A 144 30.75 -3.27 -10.44
C THR A 144 29.55 -2.31 -10.42
N LEU A 145 29.70 -1.19 -9.73
CA LEU A 145 28.71 -0.13 -9.73
C LEU A 145 28.78 0.66 -11.04
N ARG A 146 27.64 0.86 -11.67
CA ARG A 146 27.52 1.67 -12.89
C ARG A 146 27.50 3.18 -12.62
N ASP A 147 27.17 3.57 -11.40
CA ASP A 147 27.31 4.93 -10.87
C ASP A 147 28.13 4.86 -9.58
N ARG A 148 29.22 5.64 -9.53
CA ARG A 148 30.19 5.64 -8.43
C ARG A 148 30.27 6.99 -7.72
N ASN A 149 29.44 7.95 -8.11
CA ASN A 149 29.44 9.28 -7.55
C ASN A 149 28.54 9.37 -6.30
N PHE A 150 29.16 9.33 -5.13
CA PHE A 150 28.48 9.40 -3.83
C PHE A 150 28.98 10.58 -3.00
N PRO A 151 28.76 11.83 -3.40
CA PRO A 151 29.42 13.01 -2.81
C PRO A 151 29.03 13.27 -1.36
N THR A 152 27.91 12.71 -0.87
CA THR A 152 27.44 12.91 0.50
C THR A 152 27.63 11.68 1.39
N ILE A 153 28.18 10.57 0.87
CA ILE A 153 28.42 9.36 1.65
C ILE A 153 29.83 9.39 2.22
N ASP A 154 29.94 9.27 3.53
CA ASP A 154 31.19 8.97 4.23
C ASP A 154 31.37 7.44 4.27
N PRO A 155 32.42 6.87 3.65
CA PRO A 155 32.67 5.44 3.69
C PRO A 155 32.81 4.83 5.09
N GLU A 156 33.28 5.59 6.08
CA GLU A 156 33.43 5.14 7.46
C GLU A 156 32.05 5.08 8.18
N ASN A 157 31.13 5.99 7.80
CA ASN A 157 29.78 6.08 8.37
C ASN A 157 28.71 6.23 7.29
N PRO A 158 28.53 5.21 6.41
CA PRO A 158 27.78 5.37 5.16
C PRO A 158 26.27 5.63 5.34
N TYR A 159 25.74 5.44 6.54
CA TYR A 159 24.34 5.72 6.87
C TYR A 159 24.14 7.05 7.61
N GLU A 160 25.19 7.81 7.90
CA GLU A 160 25.09 9.11 8.53
C GLU A 160 24.63 10.16 7.51
N LEU A 161 23.64 10.96 7.89
CA LEU A 161 23.21 12.10 7.09
C LEU A 161 24.19 13.26 7.27
N THR A 162 24.52 13.94 6.19
CA THR A 162 25.21 15.24 6.32
C THR A 162 24.26 16.27 6.93
N SER A 163 24.81 17.33 7.52
CA SER A 163 24.00 18.42 8.07
C SER A 163 23.09 19.09 7.01
N ALA A 164 23.48 19.05 5.74
CA ALA A 164 22.66 19.54 4.63
C ALA A 164 21.48 18.60 4.32
N GLU A 165 21.72 17.29 4.31
CA GLU A 165 20.67 16.27 4.13
C GLU A 165 19.67 16.29 5.30
N GLU A 166 20.16 16.44 6.54
CA GLU A 166 19.30 16.52 7.72
C GLU A 166 18.40 17.78 7.68
N ARG A 167 18.98 18.94 7.34
CA ARG A 167 18.19 20.17 7.13
C ARG A 167 17.14 20.00 6.02
N LEU A 168 17.51 19.36 4.90
CA LEU A 168 16.60 19.06 3.80
C LEU A 168 15.43 18.21 4.29
N MET A 169 15.71 17.11 4.99
CA MET A 169 14.67 16.19 5.47
C MET A 169 13.75 16.88 6.48
N ASN A 170 14.24 17.73 7.37
CA ASN A 170 13.42 18.52 8.29
C ASN A 170 12.46 19.46 7.55
N ILE A 171 12.91 20.12 6.46
CA ILE A 171 12.05 21.01 5.66
C ILE A 171 10.99 20.20 4.91
N LEU A 172 11.37 19.06 4.33
CA LEU A 172 10.45 18.17 3.64
C LEU A 172 9.41 17.60 4.62
N GLU A 173 9.83 17.15 5.80
CA GLU A 173 8.94 16.68 6.86
C GLU A 173 7.87 17.73 7.20
N ALA A 174 8.29 18.99 7.42
CA ALA A 174 7.37 20.07 7.71
C ALA A 174 6.32 20.27 6.61
N SER A 175 6.69 20.04 5.34
CA SER A 175 5.75 20.13 4.21
C SER A 175 4.69 19.00 4.20
N PHE A 176 4.99 17.83 4.75
CA PHE A 176 4.03 16.73 4.90
C PHE A 176 3.19 16.87 6.16
N VAL A 177 3.83 17.12 7.30
CA VAL A 177 3.17 17.18 8.63
C VAL A 177 2.19 18.35 8.74
N ASN A 178 2.49 19.49 8.12
CA ASN A 178 1.62 20.67 8.17
C ASN A 178 0.63 20.75 6.99
N ASN A 179 0.45 19.68 6.24
CA ASN A 179 -0.39 19.66 5.04
C ASN A 179 -1.84 19.30 5.37
N GLU A 180 -2.72 20.29 5.48
CA GLU A 180 -4.14 20.10 5.83
C GLU A 180 -4.88 19.18 4.85
N LYS A 181 -4.66 19.36 3.54
CA LYS A 181 -5.31 18.55 2.51
C LYS A 181 -4.88 17.10 2.58
N LEU A 182 -3.57 16.84 2.78
CA LEU A 182 -3.06 15.50 2.97
C LEU A 182 -3.68 14.86 4.22
N HIS A 183 -3.67 15.56 5.35
CA HIS A 183 -4.30 15.06 6.57
C HIS A 183 -5.79 14.80 6.43
N THR A 184 -6.51 15.59 5.66
CA THR A 184 -7.93 15.36 5.36
C THR A 184 -8.11 14.04 4.61
N HIS A 185 -7.30 13.78 3.60
CA HIS A 185 -7.32 12.51 2.85
C HIS A 185 -6.90 11.31 3.72
N ILE A 186 -5.87 11.48 4.55
CA ILE A 186 -5.41 10.41 5.45
C ILE A 186 -6.46 10.09 6.52
N LYS A 187 -7.10 11.09 7.13
CA LYS A 187 -8.22 10.86 8.07
C LYS A 187 -9.37 10.13 7.40
N PHE A 188 -9.66 10.43 6.13
CA PHE A 188 -10.68 9.70 5.38
C PHE A 188 -10.28 8.22 5.16
N LEU A 189 -9.02 7.93 4.85
CA LEU A 189 -8.50 6.55 4.76
C LEU A 189 -8.65 5.81 6.10
N TYR A 190 -8.37 6.47 7.22
CA TYR A 190 -8.55 5.87 8.55
C TYR A 190 -10.01 5.64 8.92
N SER A 191 -10.90 6.56 8.55
CA SER A 191 -12.32 6.48 8.90
C SER A 191 -13.06 5.41 8.08
N ASN A 192 -12.66 5.21 6.83
CA ASN A 192 -13.34 4.34 5.88
C ASN A 192 -12.48 3.15 5.42
N GLY A 193 -11.35 2.90 6.09
CA GLY A 193 -10.43 1.87 5.65
C GLY A 193 -9.85 1.03 6.77
N GLY A 194 -9.13 -0.02 6.33
CA GLY A 194 -8.40 -0.94 7.18
C GLY A 194 -7.55 -1.90 6.35
N ILE A 195 -6.79 -2.74 7.03
CA ILE A 195 -5.95 -3.76 6.38
C ILE A 195 -6.81 -4.85 5.74
N TYR A 196 -7.98 -5.13 6.27
CA TYR A 196 -8.94 -6.03 5.68
C TYR A 196 -10.38 -5.64 6.05
N LYS A 197 -11.35 -6.16 5.31
CA LYS A 197 -12.79 -6.02 5.60
C LYS A 197 -13.48 -7.36 5.47
N LYS A 198 -14.43 -7.63 6.38
CA LYS A 198 -15.43 -8.67 6.18
C LYS A 198 -16.75 -8.01 5.86
N VAL A 199 -17.41 -8.41 4.78
CA VAL A 199 -18.70 -7.87 4.39
C VAL A 199 -19.55 -8.94 3.72
N ASN A 200 -20.75 -9.15 4.25
CA ASN A 200 -21.74 -10.10 3.73
C ASN A 200 -21.15 -11.48 3.42
N GLY A 201 -20.34 -12.00 4.34
CA GLY A 201 -19.71 -13.30 4.21
C GLY A 201 -18.46 -13.35 3.32
N ASN A 202 -18.01 -12.22 2.77
CA ASN A 202 -16.79 -12.14 1.98
C ASN A 202 -15.65 -11.49 2.76
N LEU A 203 -14.41 -11.83 2.39
CA LEU A 203 -13.18 -11.30 2.95
C LEU A 203 -12.44 -10.48 1.90
N LEU A 204 -12.16 -9.22 2.19
CA LEU A 204 -11.47 -8.28 1.31
C LEU A 204 -10.16 -7.84 1.96
N TYR A 205 -9.07 -7.85 1.21
CA TYR A 205 -7.77 -7.28 1.60
C TYR A 205 -6.93 -6.93 0.37
N HIS A 206 -5.92 -6.09 0.54
CA HIS A 206 -5.13 -5.59 -0.58
C HIS A 206 -4.24 -6.65 -1.22
N GLY A 207 -3.31 -7.24 -0.47
CA GLY A 207 -2.23 -8.06 -1.02
C GLY A 207 -2.36 -9.54 -0.71
N CYS A 208 -1.87 -9.96 0.45
CA CYS A 208 -1.79 -11.39 0.79
C CYS A 208 -2.01 -11.64 2.28
N ILE A 209 -2.13 -12.92 2.63
CA ILE A 209 -2.00 -13.41 4.01
C ILE A 209 -0.76 -14.29 4.08
N PRO A 210 0.18 -14.06 5.01
CA PRO A 210 1.39 -14.85 5.09
C PRO A 210 1.09 -16.34 5.27
N LEU A 211 1.63 -17.17 4.37
CA LEU A 211 1.53 -18.62 4.38
C LEU A 211 2.92 -19.26 4.44
N THR A 212 2.97 -20.49 4.96
CA THR A 212 4.15 -21.38 4.83
C THR A 212 4.19 -21.98 3.42
N ASP A 213 5.30 -22.61 3.07
CA ASP A 213 5.46 -23.30 1.78
C ASP A 213 4.50 -24.49 1.62
N GLU A 214 3.94 -25.02 2.72
CA GLU A 214 2.91 -26.07 2.71
C GLU A 214 1.48 -25.50 2.58
N GLY A 215 1.33 -24.16 2.51
CA GLY A 215 0.02 -23.50 2.39
C GLY A 215 -0.73 -23.30 3.71
N LYS A 216 -0.07 -23.47 4.85
CA LYS A 216 -0.66 -23.19 6.17
C LYS A 216 -0.46 -21.74 6.56
N LEU A 217 -1.34 -21.18 7.40
CA LEU A 217 -1.16 -19.84 7.96
C LEU A 217 0.17 -19.73 8.70
N LYS A 218 1.04 -18.84 8.23
CA LYS A 218 2.38 -18.63 8.80
C LYS A 218 2.27 -17.88 10.12
N MET A 219 3.00 -18.37 11.14
CA MET A 219 3.20 -17.63 12.36
C MET A 219 4.15 -16.46 12.08
N CYS A 220 3.67 -15.24 12.27
CA CYS A 220 4.43 -14.02 12.11
C CYS A 220 4.86 -13.49 13.47
N LYS A 221 6.11 -13.00 13.54
CA LYS A 221 6.64 -12.33 14.73
C LYS A 221 7.05 -10.92 14.36
N LEU A 222 6.60 -9.93 15.14
CA LEU A 222 6.96 -8.53 14.98
C LEU A 222 7.09 -7.88 16.38
N GLY A 223 8.31 -7.63 16.81
CA GLY A 223 8.59 -7.26 18.19
C GLY A 223 8.13 -8.36 19.16
N ASP A 224 7.31 -7.98 20.13
CA ASP A 224 6.74 -8.90 21.13
C ASP A 224 5.49 -9.63 20.62
N PHE A 225 4.93 -9.19 19.50
CA PHE A 225 3.74 -9.82 18.94
C PHE A 225 4.08 -11.12 18.21
N VAL A 226 3.31 -12.17 18.47
CA VAL A 226 3.35 -13.46 17.75
C VAL A 226 1.90 -13.86 17.43
N GLY A 227 1.59 -14.05 16.15
CA GLY A 227 0.25 -14.44 15.71
C GLY A 227 0.20 -14.76 14.23
N LYS A 228 -0.97 -15.18 13.72
CA LYS A 228 -1.16 -15.56 12.33
C LYS A 228 -2.51 -15.12 11.79
N GLY A 229 -2.61 -15.01 10.47
CA GLY A 229 -3.87 -14.73 9.79
C GLY A 229 -4.56 -13.48 10.35
N LYS A 230 -5.83 -13.64 10.82
CA LYS A 230 -6.64 -12.54 11.36
C LYS A 230 -5.97 -11.81 12.52
N GLU A 231 -5.41 -12.54 13.49
CA GLU A 231 -4.75 -11.92 14.65
C GLU A 231 -3.60 -11.00 14.25
N TYR A 232 -2.82 -11.43 13.27
CA TYR A 232 -1.71 -10.61 12.75
C TYR A 232 -2.22 -9.37 12.03
N MET A 233 -3.26 -9.50 11.20
CA MET A 233 -3.85 -8.34 10.51
C MET A 233 -4.52 -7.35 11.48
N ASP A 234 -5.20 -7.84 12.52
CA ASP A 234 -5.76 -7.00 13.59
C ASP A 234 -4.67 -6.24 14.35
N TYR A 235 -3.56 -6.91 14.65
CA TYR A 235 -2.41 -6.27 15.29
C TYR A 235 -1.83 -5.14 14.43
N LEU A 236 -1.59 -5.41 13.14
CA LEU A 236 -1.05 -4.41 12.21
C LEU A 236 -1.98 -3.21 12.03
N ASP A 237 -3.30 -3.44 11.87
CA ASP A 237 -4.29 -2.35 11.78
C ASP A 237 -4.26 -1.47 13.04
N LYS A 238 -4.22 -2.09 14.22
CA LYS A 238 -4.10 -1.37 15.49
C LYS A 238 -2.81 -0.56 15.57
N MET A 239 -1.67 -1.10 15.14
CA MET A 239 -0.39 -0.40 15.19
C MET A 239 -0.35 0.80 14.24
N VAL A 240 -0.86 0.66 13.02
CA VAL A 240 -0.97 1.75 12.04
C VAL A 240 -1.85 2.88 12.60
N ARG A 241 -3.00 2.55 13.20
CA ARG A 241 -3.87 3.55 13.84
C ARG A 241 -3.20 4.24 15.02
N LYS A 242 -2.54 3.44 15.89
CA LYS A 242 -1.80 3.99 17.04
C LYS A 242 -0.73 4.99 16.60
N ALA A 243 0.05 4.65 15.57
CA ALA A 243 1.12 5.50 15.05
C ALA A 243 0.63 6.89 14.58
N TYR A 244 -0.60 6.98 14.07
CA TYR A 244 -1.16 8.25 13.60
C TYR A 244 -1.92 9.01 14.70
N PHE A 245 -2.81 8.33 15.46
CA PHE A 245 -3.72 9.01 16.38
C PHE A 245 -3.16 9.19 17.79
N ASN A 246 -2.22 8.35 18.20
CA ASN A 246 -1.63 8.38 19.54
C ASN A 246 -0.17 7.92 19.51
N PRO A 247 0.73 8.64 18.81
CA PRO A 247 2.14 8.31 18.77
C PRO A 247 2.74 8.44 20.16
N VAL A 248 3.46 7.43 20.60
CA VAL A 248 4.20 7.44 21.87
C VAL A 248 5.56 8.09 21.67
N ASP A 249 6.19 7.80 20.55
CA ASP A 249 7.51 8.35 20.19
C ASP A 249 7.36 9.56 19.27
N LYS A 250 7.70 10.75 19.80
CA LYS A 250 7.71 12.00 19.05
C LYS A 250 8.73 12.04 17.90
N ASN A 251 9.70 11.11 17.89
CA ASN A 251 10.71 10.99 16.83
C ASN A 251 10.21 10.16 15.62
N GLY A 252 8.92 9.87 15.55
CA GLY A 252 8.30 9.20 14.42
C GLY A 252 8.56 7.69 14.32
N ARG A 253 9.18 7.07 15.35
CA ARG A 253 9.48 5.61 15.32
C ARG A 253 8.22 4.75 15.32
N ASP A 254 7.15 5.21 15.98
CA ASP A 254 5.87 4.50 15.95
C ASP A 254 5.35 4.31 14.53
N ALA A 255 5.67 5.24 13.61
CA ALA A 255 5.28 5.20 12.21
C ALA A 255 6.19 4.31 11.34
N ASP A 256 7.31 3.79 11.86
CA ASP A 256 8.18 2.85 11.13
C ASP A 256 7.43 1.55 10.78
N ILE A 257 6.32 1.23 11.48
CA ILE A 257 5.42 0.15 11.10
C ILE A 257 4.81 0.35 9.71
N MET A 258 4.51 1.61 9.30
CA MET A 258 3.96 1.89 7.98
C MET A 258 5.02 1.71 6.89
N TRP A 259 6.26 2.12 7.17
CA TRP A 259 7.39 1.80 6.31
C TRP A 259 7.64 0.29 6.21
N TYR A 260 7.57 -0.45 7.34
CA TYR A 260 7.64 -1.90 7.30
C TYR A 260 6.54 -2.52 6.45
N LEU A 261 5.30 -2.04 6.55
CA LEU A 261 4.19 -2.53 5.74
C LEU A 261 4.38 -2.27 4.23
N TRP A 262 5.13 -1.23 3.87
CA TRP A 262 5.49 -0.92 2.50
C TRP A 262 6.37 -1.99 1.85
N LEU A 263 7.34 -2.59 2.60
CA LEU A 263 8.40 -3.42 2.00
C LEU A 263 8.80 -4.67 2.80
N GLY A 264 8.19 -4.91 3.95
CA GLY A 264 8.57 -6.00 4.84
C GLY A 264 8.17 -7.38 4.32
N LYS A 265 9.03 -8.39 4.54
CA LYS A 265 8.83 -9.78 4.09
C LYS A 265 7.56 -10.45 4.60
N GLN A 266 7.05 -10.04 5.77
CA GLN A 266 5.82 -10.59 6.34
C GLN A 266 4.65 -9.62 6.22
N SER A 267 4.83 -8.50 5.49
CA SER A 267 3.76 -7.54 5.26
C SER A 267 2.66 -8.15 4.38
N PRO A 268 1.40 -8.13 4.84
CA PRO A 268 0.28 -8.56 4.03
C PRO A 268 -0.01 -7.60 2.85
N LEU A 269 0.60 -6.41 2.87
CA LEU A 269 0.42 -5.41 1.82
C LEU A 269 1.49 -5.48 0.73
N PHE A 270 2.62 -6.14 0.97
CA PHE A 270 3.75 -6.20 0.03
C PHE A 270 3.87 -7.56 -0.70
N GLY A 271 3.79 -8.67 0.04
CA GLY A 271 3.70 -10.02 -0.52
C GLY A 271 4.92 -10.54 -1.30
N LYS A 272 6.11 -9.96 -1.09
CA LYS A 272 7.37 -10.40 -1.70
C LYS A 272 8.47 -10.61 -0.65
N ASP A 273 9.51 -11.35 -1.03
CA ASP A 273 10.65 -11.67 -0.18
C ASP A 273 11.56 -10.47 0.10
N GLN A 274 11.61 -9.53 -0.83
CA GLN A 274 12.41 -8.30 -0.73
C GLN A 274 11.92 -7.25 -1.71
N MET A 275 12.27 -5.99 -1.45
CA MET A 275 12.15 -4.89 -2.40
C MET A 275 13.54 -4.46 -2.84
N THR A 276 13.85 -4.60 -4.12
CA THR A 276 15.12 -4.16 -4.70
C THR A 276 14.98 -2.71 -5.18
N THR A 277 15.77 -1.81 -4.60
CA THR A 277 15.77 -0.40 -4.95
C THR A 277 17.17 0.07 -5.34
N PHE A 278 18.14 -0.07 -4.45
CA PHE A 278 19.54 0.25 -4.70
C PHE A 278 20.07 -0.49 -5.93
N GLU A 279 19.81 -1.78 -6.01
CA GLU A 279 20.28 -2.66 -7.07
C GLU A 279 19.82 -2.17 -8.45
N ARG A 280 18.58 -1.66 -8.54
CA ARG A 280 18.01 -1.15 -9.80
C ARG A 280 18.70 0.11 -10.31
N TYR A 281 19.27 0.92 -9.45
CA TYR A 281 19.98 2.15 -9.81
C TYR A 281 21.46 1.91 -10.08
N PHE A 282 22.11 1.06 -9.26
CA PHE A 282 23.58 1.00 -9.23
C PHE A 282 24.17 -0.26 -9.84
N ILE A 283 23.38 -1.29 -10.13
CA ILE A 283 23.90 -2.57 -10.66
C ILE A 283 23.21 -2.92 -11.97
N GLU A 284 24.00 -3.26 -12.98
CA GLU A 284 23.47 -3.61 -14.31
C GLU A 284 22.86 -5.01 -14.35
N ASP A 285 23.44 -5.98 -13.62
CA ASP A 285 22.96 -7.37 -13.62
C ASP A 285 21.53 -7.49 -13.06
N LYS A 286 20.56 -7.65 -13.98
CA LYS A 286 19.13 -7.80 -13.66
C LYS A 286 18.80 -8.97 -12.74
N LYS A 287 19.75 -9.90 -12.52
CA LYS A 287 19.56 -10.98 -11.54
C LYS A 287 19.48 -10.42 -10.12
N THR A 288 20.17 -9.32 -9.83
CA THR A 288 20.10 -8.63 -8.53
C THR A 288 18.77 -7.92 -8.31
N HIS A 289 18.03 -7.60 -9.38
CA HIS A 289 16.73 -6.91 -9.34
C HIS A 289 15.55 -7.85 -9.07
N LYS A 290 15.79 -9.17 -8.98
CA LYS A 290 14.71 -10.15 -8.82
C LYS A 290 14.10 -10.08 -7.42
N GLU A 291 12.79 -10.00 -7.39
CA GLU A 291 11.94 -10.10 -6.21
C GLU A 291 11.02 -11.30 -6.40
N HIS A 292 10.92 -12.17 -5.40
CA HIS A 292 10.09 -13.37 -5.49
C HIS A 292 8.82 -13.17 -4.68
N THR A 293 7.69 -13.57 -5.26
CA THR A 293 6.41 -13.60 -4.57
C THR A 293 6.43 -14.65 -3.45
N LEU A 294 5.76 -14.34 -2.34
CA LEU A 294 5.62 -15.25 -1.21
C LEU A 294 4.79 -16.49 -1.56
N ALA A 295 4.86 -17.50 -0.71
CA ALA A 295 4.14 -18.77 -0.86
C ALA A 295 2.64 -18.60 -1.11
N TYR A 296 2.02 -17.55 -0.56
CA TYR A 296 0.62 -17.19 -0.80
C TYR A 296 0.25 -17.26 -2.29
N TYR A 297 0.96 -16.55 -3.15
CA TYR A 297 0.63 -16.47 -4.59
C TYR A 297 0.78 -17.79 -5.35
N LYS A 298 1.51 -18.75 -4.78
CA LYS A 298 1.68 -20.10 -5.33
C LYS A 298 0.65 -21.10 -4.79
N LYS A 299 0.04 -20.78 -3.64
CA LYS A 299 -0.84 -21.71 -2.91
C LYS A 299 -2.31 -21.39 -3.00
N ILE A 300 -2.68 -20.16 -3.40
CA ILE A 300 -4.10 -19.74 -3.52
C ILE A 300 -4.87 -20.40 -4.66
N ASP A 301 -4.19 -21.12 -5.55
CA ASP A 301 -4.86 -21.98 -6.55
C ASP A 301 -5.50 -23.22 -5.89
N ASN A 302 -5.08 -23.59 -4.69
CA ASN A 302 -5.66 -24.68 -3.91
C ASN A 302 -6.86 -24.18 -3.11
N LYS A 303 -8.00 -24.85 -3.26
CA LYS A 303 -9.27 -24.53 -2.61
C LYS A 303 -9.20 -24.62 -1.09
N GLU A 304 -8.57 -25.67 -0.55
CA GLU A 304 -8.45 -25.92 0.88
C GLU A 304 -7.64 -24.82 1.56
N VAL A 305 -6.66 -24.25 0.87
CA VAL A 305 -5.89 -23.09 1.36
C VAL A 305 -6.80 -21.89 1.48
N CYS A 306 -7.59 -21.56 0.47
CA CYS A 306 -8.55 -20.47 0.50
C CYS A 306 -9.60 -20.67 1.60
N GLU A 307 -10.12 -21.87 1.77
CA GLU A 307 -11.09 -22.23 2.82
C GLU A 307 -10.46 -22.12 4.23
N SER A 308 -9.20 -22.52 4.39
CA SER A 308 -8.46 -22.34 5.64
C SER A 308 -8.30 -20.86 6.01
N ILE A 309 -8.03 -20.00 5.04
CA ILE A 309 -7.99 -18.54 5.23
C ILE A 309 -9.37 -18.04 5.66
N LEU A 310 -10.42 -18.33 4.90
CA LEU A 310 -11.79 -17.92 5.20
C LEU A 310 -12.21 -18.36 6.62
N LYS A 311 -11.95 -19.62 6.98
CA LYS A 311 -12.24 -20.17 8.30
C LYS A 311 -11.53 -19.41 9.44
N ASN A 312 -10.27 -19.01 9.24
CA ASN A 312 -9.52 -18.23 10.23
C ASN A 312 -10.17 -16.86 10.49
N PHE A 313 -10.83 -16.29 9.49
CA PHE A 313 -11.60 -15.04 9.62
C PHE A 313 -13.06 -15.27 10.08
N GLY A 314 -13.43 -16.52 10.37
CA GLY A 314 -14.78 -16.88 10.82
C GLY A 314 -15.82 -16.92 9.69
N LEU A 315 -15.39 -17.18 8.46
CA LEU A 315 -16.21 -17.27 7.26
C LEU A 315 -16.24 -18.72 6.77
N THR A 316 -17.37 -19.41 6.97
CA THR A 316 -17.50 -20.86 6.70
C THR A 316 -18.56 -21.19 5.67
N SER A 317 -19.23 -20.20 5.09
CA SER A 317 -20.25 -20.44 4.05
C SER A 317 -19.62 -20.94 2.76
N GLU A 318 -20.33 -21.82 2.06
CA GLU A 318 -19.99 -22.27 0.72
C GLU A 318 -19.92 -21.11 -0.31
N HIS A 319 -20.66 -20.03 -0.05
CA HIS A 319 -20.67 -18.82 -0.86
C HIS A 319 -19.61 -17.78 -0.48
N SER A 320 -18.86 -18.00 0.63
CA SER A 320 -17.81 -17.06 1.03
C SER A 320 -16.68 -16.98 0.02
N LYS A 321 -16.27 -15.75 -0.34
CA LYS A 321 -15.19 -15.46 -1.28
C LYS A 321 -14.13 -14.59 -0.64
N ILE A 322 -12.91 -14.71 -1.16
CA ILE A 322 -11.80 -13.81 -0.90
C ILE A 322 -11.66 -12.88 -2.10
N LEU A 323 -11.54 -11.58 -1.85
CA LEU A 323 -11.26 -10.57 -2.87
C LEU A 323 -9.92 -9.90 -2.53
N SER A 324 -8.96 -9.96 -3.45
CA SER A 324 -7.64 -9.37 -3.26
C SER A 324 -7.16 -8.63 -4.51
N GLY A 325 -6.08 -7.89 -4.38
CA GLY A 325 -5.47 -7.10 -5.44
C GLY A 325 -3.94 -7.21 -5.44
N HIS A 326 -3.25 -6.08 -5.57
CA HIS A 326 -1.80 -5.88 -5.48
C HIS A 326 -0.96 -6.51 -6.61
N VAL A 327 -1.20 -7.75 -6.97
CA VAL A 327 -0.52 -8.41 -8.11
C VAL A 327 -1.52 -8.52 -9.25
N PRO A 328 -1.38 -7.69 -10.29
CA PRO A 328 -2.35 -7.65 -11.38
C PRO A 328 -2.42 -8.97 -12.15
N VAL A 329 -3.64 -9.36 -12.55
CA VAL A 329 -3.87 -10.52 -13.42
C VAL A 329 -3.40 -10.21 -14.83
N LYS A 330 -2.54 -11.06 -15.38
CA LYS A 330 -2.03 -10.93 -16.74
C LYS A 330 -2.86 -11.75 -17.72
N ILE A 331 -3.98 -11.17 -18.14
CA ILE A 331 -4.89 -11.83 -19.10
C ILE A 331 -4.16 -12.19 -20.41
N LYS A 332 -3.20 -11.36 -20.85
CA LYS A 332 -2.39 -11.65 -22.05
C LYS A 332 -1.57 -12.93 -21.93
N ASP A 333 -1.19 -13.32 -20.71
CA ASP A 333 -0.45 -14.55 -20.41
C ASP A 333 -1.41 -15.71 -20.09
N GLY A 334 -2.74 -15.53 -20.26
CA GLY A 334 -3.75 -16.55 -20.01
C GLY A 334 -4.12 -16.76 -18.54
N GLU A 335 -3.71 -15.83 -17.64
CA GLU A 335 -4.05 -15.93 -16.23
C GLU A 335 -5.54 -15.68 -15.99
N SER A 336 -6.14 -16.46 -15.07
CA SER A 336 -7.52 -16.27 -14.59
C SER A 336 -7.56 -15.38 -13.35
N PRO A 337 -8.55 -14.48 -13.20
CA PRO A 337 -8.78 -13.78 -11.93
C PRO A 337 -9.32 -14.71 -10.83
N ALA A 338 -9.95 -15.83 -11.19
CA ALA A 338 -10.47 -16.82 -10.26
C ALA A 338 -9.39 -17.81 -9.84
N ARG A 339 -9.25 -18.03 -8.54
CA ARG A 339 -8.30 -18.93 -7.88
C ARG A 339 -9.05 -19.84 -6.91
N GLY A 340 -8.42 -20.97 -6.53
CA GLY A 340 -8.98 -21.88 -5.54
C GLY A 340 -10.40 -22.34 -5.89
N GLU A 341 -10.63 -22.77 -7.14
CA GLU A 341 -11.95 -23.16 -7.65
C GLU A 341 -13.05 -22.11 -7.42
N GLY A 342 -12.72 -20.83 -7.57
CA GLY A 342 -13.66 -19.72 -7.37
C GLY A 342 -13.88 -19.33 -5.89
N ARG A 343 -13.00 -19.72 -4.99
CA ARG A 343 -12.98 -19.24 -3.60
C ARG A 343 -12.29 -17.90 -3.46
N LEU A 344 -11.38 -17.55 -4.38
CA LEU A 344 -10.66 -16.30 -4.39
C LEU A 344 -10.71 -15.63 -5.77
N TYR A 345 -10.86 -14.31 -5.78
CA TYR A 345 -10.81 -13.48 -6.97
C TYR A 345 -9.77 -12.37 -6.81
N ILE A 346 -8.86 -12.26 -7.77
CA ILE A 346 -7.93 -11.15 -7.88
C ILE A 346 -8.59 -10.09 -8.75
N ILE A 347 -8.97 -8.95 -8.15
CA ILE A 347 -9.71 -7.88 -8.84
C ILE A 347 -8.80 -6.81 -9.46
N ASP A 348 -7.49 -6.86 -9.19
CA ASP A 348 -6.52 -5.95 -9.79
C ASP A 348 -6.16 -6.39 -11.22
N GLY A 349 -6.33 -5.49 -12.18
CA GLY A 349 -5.93 -5.65 -13.56
C GLY A 349 -4.91 -4.60 -14.00
N GLY A 350 -4.38 -3.80 -13.06
CA GLY A 350 -3.48 -2.70 -13.37
C GLY A 350 -4.21 -1.50 -13.97
N ILE A 351 -5.13 -0.89 -13.22
CA ILE A 351 -5.89 0.33 -13.61
C ILE A 351 -4.94 1.46 -14.04
N SER A 352 -3.75 1.54 -13.45
CA SER A 352 -2.71 2.48 -13.86
C SER A 352 -2.30 2.25 -15.32
N LYS A 353 -2.25 3.34 -16.11
CA LYS A 353 -1.85 3.29 -17.53
C LYS A 353 -0.51 2.59 -17.76
N ALA A 354 0.41 2.68 -16.81
CA ALA A 354 1.71 2.04 -16.86
C ALA A 354 1.62 0.50 -16.95
N TYR A 355 0.61 -0.10 -16.28
CA TYR A 355 0.41 -1.54 -16.22
C TYR A 355 -0.52 -2.08 -17.31
N GLN A 356 -1.48 -1.28 -17.82
CA GLN A 356 -2.48 -1.71 -18.81
C GLN A 356 -1.87 -2.34 -20.08
N LYS A 357 -0.70 -1.82 -20.52
CA LYS A 357 0.03 -2.40 -21.66
C LYS A 357 0.51 -3.83 -21.37
N GLN A 358 0.82 -4.15 -20.12
CA GLN A 358 1.32 -5.46 -19.69
C GLN A 358 0.17 -6.43 -19.41
N THR A 359 -0.89 -5.99 -18.75
CA THR A 359 -2.00 -6.84 -18.30
C THR A 359 -3.06 -7.06 -19.37
N GLY A 360 -3.33 -6.07 -20.22
CA GLY A 360 -4.34 -6.11 -21.27
C GLY A 360 -5.75 -5.72 -20.83
N ILE A 361 -5.96 -5.46 -19.54
CA ILE A 361 -7.24 -5.03 -18.95
C ILE A 361 -7.04 -3.85 -18.00
N ALA A 362 -8.14 -3.21 -17.58
CA ALA A 362 -8.12 -2.17 -16.56
C ALA A 362 -8.41 -2.70 -15.14
N GLY A 363 -8.99 -3.89 -15.01
CA GLY A 363 -9.32 -4.51 -13.73
C GLY A 363 -10.69 -5.15 -13.70
N TYR A 364 -11.12 -5.54 -12.52
CA TYR A 364 -12.41 -6.20 -12.31
C TYR A 364 -13.23 -5.49 -11.23
N THR A 365 -14.55 -5.57 -11.36
CA THR A 365 -15.50 -5.27 -10.28
C THR A 365 -16.18 -6.57 -9.87
N PHE A 366 -16.06 -6.92 -8.60
CA PHE A 366 -16.85 -8.00 -8.02
C PHE A 366 -18.20 -7.46 -7.56
N ILE A 367 -19.27 -8.03 -8.09
CA ILE A 367 -20.66 -7.63 -7.83
C ILE A 367 -21.30 -8.66 -6.90
N PHE A 368 -21.84 -8.20 -5.77
CA PHE A 368 -22.63 -9.01 -4.86
C PHE A 368 -24.05 -8.45 -4.76
N ASN A 369 -25.04 -9.22 -5.11
CA ASN A 369 -26.45 -8.83 -4.98
C ASN A 369 -27.30 -9.93 -4.31
N SER A 370 -28.62 -9.74 -4.29
CA SER A 370 -29.52 -10.65 -3.58
C SER A 370 -29.66 -12.04 -4.19
N ARG A 371 -29.18 -12.28 -5.43
CA ARG A 371 -29.31 -13.55 -6.13
C ARG A 371 -28.01 -14.12 -6.62
N ILE A 372 -27.08 -13.26 -7.05
CA ILE A 372 -25.87 -13.69 -7.72
C ILE A 372 -24.64 -12.95 -7.16
N MET A 373 -23.51 -13.61 -7.34
CA MET A 373 -22.20 -12.94 -7.37
C MET A 373 -21.71 -12.97 -8.81
N ALA A 374 -21.14 -11.85 -9.26
CA ALA A 374 -20.64 -11.72 -10.62
C ALA A 374 -19.31 -10.96 -10.66
N LEU A 375 -18.52 -11.21 -11.69
CA LEU A 375 -17.27 -10.51 -11.97
C LEU A 375 -17.44 -9.73 -13.28
N ALA A 376 -17.26 -8.41 -13.22
CA ALA A 376 -17.28 -7.53 -14.38
C ALA A 376 -15.85 -7.16 -14.76
N GLU A 377 -15.43 -7.55 -15.97
CA GLU A 377 -14.11 -7.24 -16.54
C GLU A 377 -14.16 -5.87 -17.24
N HIS A 378 -13.27 -4.96 -16.86
CA HIS A 378 -13.15 -3.64 -17.45
C HIS A 378 -12.01 -3.60 -18.47
N LYS A 379 -12.33 -3.17 -19.68
CA LYS A 379 -11.31 -2.88 -20.70
C LYS A 379 -10.57 -1.59 -20.35
N PRO A 380 -9.29 -1.46 -20.79
CA PRO A 380 -8.56 -0.21 -20.67
C PRO A 380 -9.40 0.94 -21.25
N TYR A 381 -9.49 2.03 -20.51
CA TYR A 381 -10.07 3.28 -21.01
C TYR A 381 -9.13 3.85 -22.08
N SER A 382 -9.26 3.35 -23.29
CA SER A 382 -8.50 3.81 -24.42
C SER A 382 -9.46 4.42 -25.44
N GLN A 383 -9.15 5.66 -25.79
CA GLN A 383 -9.46 6.22 -27.08
C GLN A 383 -10.72 7.10 -27.11
N LEU A 384 -10.42 8.36 -27.04
CA LEU A 384 -11.08 9.32 -27.91
C LEU A 384 -11.00 8.74 -29.34
N GLN A 385 -12.13 8.51 -29.98
CA GLN A 385 -12.15 8.26 -31.41
C GLN A 385 -11.55 9.47 -32.13
N LYS A 386 -11.10 9.30 -33.37
CA LYS A 386 -10.54 10.41 -34.18
C LYS A 386 -11.52 11.58 -34.32
N ASP A 387 -12.81 11.34 -34.09
CA ASP A 387 -13.91 12.34 -34.11
C ASP A 387 -14.16 13.01 -32.74
N GLY A 388 -13.36 12.71 -31.71
CA GLY A 388 -13.51 13.25 -30.36
C GLY A 388 -14.58 12.57 -29.49
N THR A 389 -15.30 11.56 -29.99
CA THR A 389 -16.31 10.83 -29.23
C THR A 389 -15.68 9.79 -28.32
N GLN A 390 -16.19 9.65 -27.09
CA GLN A 390 -15.76 8.62 -26.14
C GLN A 390 -16.51 7.31 -26.43
N LYS A 391 -15.77 6.25 -26.77
CA LYS A 391 -16.35 4.92 -26.89
C LYS A 391 -16.39 4.26 -25.52
N PHE A 392 -17.54 4.29 -24.86
CA PHE A 392 -17.78 3.49 -23.66
C PHE A 392 -17.87 2.02 -24.05
N SER A 393 -16.94 1.22 -23.52
CA SER A 393 -17.03 -0.24 -23.62
C SER A 393 -17.74 -0.77 -22.39
N SER A 394 -18.89 -1.40 -22.56
CA SER A 394 -19.57 -2.12 -21.49
C SER A 394 -18.65 -3.22 -20.94
N PRO A 395 -18.56 -3.40 -19.62
CA PRO A 395 -17.79 -4.48 -19.04
C PRO A 395 -18.40 -5.84 -19.42
N LYS A 396 -17.54 -6.85 -19.58
CA LYS A 396 -17.98 -8.23 -19.72
C LYS A 396 -18.33 -8.78 -18.34
N VAL A 397 -19.61 -9.09 -18.11
CA VAL A 397 -20.09 -9.61 -16.83
C VAL A 397 -20.21 -11.13 -16.89
N MET A 398 -19.64 -11.82 -15.90
CA MET A 398 -19.72 -13.28 -15.73
C MET A 398 -20.31 -13.59 -14.34
N ILE A 399 -21.37 -14.40 -14.30
CA ILE A 399 -21.90 -14.92 -13.03
C ILE A 399 -20.92 -15.96 -12.49
N VAL A 400 -20.52 -15.80 -11.22
CA VAL A 400 -19.52 -16.67 -10.58
C VAL A 400 -20.11 -17.49 -9.42
N ASP A 401 -21.28 -17.09 -8.92
CA ASP A 401 -22.02 -17.86 -7.91
C ASP A 401 -23.51 -17.47 -7.92
N GLU A 402 -24.39 -18.38 -7.56
CA GLU A 402 -25.84 -18.16 -7.47
C GLU A 402 -26.37 -18.57 -6.10
N MET A 403 -27.21 -17.72 -5.50
CA MET A 403 -27.85 -18.00 -4.22
C MET A 403 -29.08 -18.91 -4.44
N LYS A 404 -29.19 -20.03 -3.70
CA LYS A 404 -30.34 -20.94 -3.72
C LYS A 404 -31.67 -20.24 -3.51
N ARG A 405 -31.67 -19.17 -2.69
CA ARG A 405 -32.81 -18.28 -2.48
C ARG A 405 -32.38 -16.82 -2.58
N ARG A 406 -33.30 -15.94 -2.85
CA ARG A 406 -33.05 -14.51 -2.82
C ARG A 406 -32.67 -14.09 -1.39
N LEU A 407 -31.52 -13.43 -1.23
CA LEU A 407 -31.10 -12.82 0.01
C LEU A 407 -31.96 -11.59 0.29
N THR A 408 -32.33 -11.39 1.55
CA THR A 408 -33.02 -10.21 2.05
C THR A 408 -32.05 -9.32 2.83
N ILE A 409 -32.47 -8.12 3.22
CA ILE A 409 -31.67 -7.24 4.09
C ILE A 409 -31.30 -7.96 5.39
N GLU A 410 -32.18 -8.80 5.92
CA GLU A 410 -31.98 -9.58 7.14
C GLU A 410 -30.76 -10.53 7.07
N ASP A 411 -30.44 -11.03 5.87
CA ASP A 411 -29.31 -11.92 5.64
C ASP A 411 -27.97 -11.17 5.61
N THR A 412 -28.02 -9.85 5.43
CA THR A 412 -26.83 -8.98 5.37
C THR A 412 -26.27 -8.67 6.76
N ASP A 413 -25.01 -8.24 6.81
CA ASP A 413 -24.38 -7.84 8.08
C ASP A 413 -25.09 -6.62 8.71
N ILE A 414 -25.55 -5.67 7.89
CA ILE A 414 -26.36 -4.52 8.34
C ILE A 414 -27.70 -5.00 8.90
N GLY A 415 -28.36 -5.93 8.22
CA GLY A 415 -29.63 -6.50 8.68
C GLY A 415 -29.48 -7.22 10.03
N LYS A 416 -28.42 -8.01 10.22
CA LYS A 416 -28.10 -8.65 11.51
C LYS A 416 -27.87 -7.63 12.63
N GLN A 417 -27.15 -6.54 12.34
CA GLN A 417 -26.94 -5.44 13.29
C GLN A 417 -28.26 -4.73 13.65
N LEU A 418 -29.11 -4.45 12.66
CA LEU A 418 -30.43 -3.84 12.89
C LEU A 418 -31.34 -4.74 13.74
N ARG A 419 -31.32 -6.06 13.47
CA ARG A 419 -32.05 -7.03 14.29
C ARG A 419 -31.58 -7.00 15.75
N SER A 420 -30.27 -7.04 16.00
CA SER A 420 -29.70 -6.96 17.35
C SER A 420 -30.12 -5.67 18.07
N LYS A 421 -30.07 -4.52 17.37
CA LYS A 421 -30.56 -3.25 17.92
C LYS A 421 -32.06 -3.29 18.25
N LEU A 422 -32.87 -3.86 17.36
CA LEU A 422 -34.30 -4.01 17.58
C LEU A 422 -34.59 -4.86 18.81
N GLU A 423 -33.89 -5.99 18.98
CA GLU A 423 -34.05 -6.83 20.17
C GLU A 423 -33.65 -6.11 21.46
N ASN A 424 -32.58 -5.33 21.44
CA ASN A 424 -32.17 -4.51 22.58
C ASN A 424 -33.22 -3.45 22.93
N LEU A 425 -33.79 -2.77 21.92
CA LEU A 425 -34.88 -1.79 22.12
C LEU A 425 -36.13 -2.45 22.69
N LYS A 426 -36.53 -3.65 22.22
CA LYS A 426 -37.65 -4.42 22.79
C LYS A 426 -37.40 -4.78 24.26
N ARG A 427 -36.15 -5.20 24.59
CA ARG A 427 -35.77 -5.48 26.00
C ARG A 427 -35.84 -4.23 26.84
N LEU A 428 -35.35 -3.11 26.37
CA LEU A 428 -35.41 -1.82 27.05
C LEU A 428 -36.86 -1.40 27.28
N LEU A 429 -37.71 -1.44 26.26
CA LEU A 429 -39.15 -1.12 26.39
C LEU A 429 -39.84 -2.02 27.42
N LYS A 430 -39.55 -3.32 27.44
CA LYS A 430 -40.08 -4.26 28.43
C LYS A 430 -39.63 -3.90 29.84
N ALA A 431 -38.37 -3.46 30.00
CA ALA A 431 -37.85 -3.03 31.31
C ALA A 431 -38.53 -1.75 31.81
N TYR A 432 -38.77 -0.77 30.94
CA TYR A 432 -39.58 0.42 31.27
C TYR A 432 -41.01 0.04 31.71
N ARG A 433 -41.69 -0.77 30.92
CA ARG A 433 -43.07 -1.22 31.23
C ARG A 433 -43.16 -2.02 32.55
N ARG A 434 -42.06 -2.61 32.99
CA ARG A 434 -41.98 -3.33 34.27
C ARG A 434 -41.52 -2.46 35.44
N GLY A 435 -41.27 -1.15 35.20
CA GLY A 435 -40.83 -0.22 36.24
C GLY A 435 -39.39 -0.38 36.70
N TYR A 436 -38.53 -1.09 35.93
CA TYR A 436 -37.11 -1.21 36.26
C TYR A 436 -36.34 0.11 36.05
N PHE A 437 -36.89 1.00 35.22
CA PHE A 437 -36.32 2.34 34.98
C PHE A 437 -37.37 3.38 35.33
N LYS A 438 -36.97 4.43 36.04
CA LYS A 438 -37.77 5.62 36.28
C LYS A 438 -37.41 6.68 35.24
N GLU A 439 -38.41 7.36 34.71
CA GLU A 439 -38.15 8.54 33.88
C GLU A 439 -37.44 9.62 34.72
N SER A 440 -36.28 10.09 34.29
CA SER A 440 -35.69 11.27 34.91
C SER A 440 -36.34 12.50 34.30
N ASN A 441 -36.79 13.41 35.13
CA ASN A 441 -37.35 14.71 34.70
C ASN A 441 -36.24 15.68 34.22
N GLU A 442 -35.01 15.24 34.06
CA GLU A 442 -33.95 16.03 33.49
C GLU A 442 -34.16 16.14 31.96
N LYS A 443 -34.53 17.34 31.51
CA LYS A 443 -34.54 17.70 30.09
C LYS A 443 -33.13 17.43 29.53
N ILE A 444 -33.01 16.42 28.68
CA ILE A 444 -31.81 16.22 27.87
C ILE A 444 -31.64 17.47 27.02
N ARG A 445 -30.70 18.36 27.41
CA ARG A 445 -30.22 19.42 26.54
C ARG A 445 -29.35 18.72 25.47
N LEU A 446 -29.96 18.52 24.31
CA LEU A 446 -29.21 18.20 23.08
C LEU A 446 -28.33 19.42 22.75
N SER A 447 -27.05 19.32 23.06
CA SER A 447 -26.01 20.23 22.61
C SER A 447 -25.36 19.70 21.34
#